data_72d079103b4fc829451f8e58de1dafdf
#
_entry.id   72d079103b4fc829451f8e58de1dafdf
#
_cell.length_a   1.000
_cell.length_b   1.000
_cell.length_c   1.000
_cell.angle_alpha   90.00
_cell.angle_beta   90.00
_cell.angle_gamma   90.00
#
_symmetry.space_group_name_H-M   'P 1'
#
loop_
_entity.id
_entity.type
_entity.pdbx_description
1 polymer ?
#
loop_
_entity_poly.entity_id
_entity_poly.type
_entity_poly.pdbx_seq_one_letter_code
_entity_poly.pdbx_strand_id
1 'polypeptide(L)'
;MQDNPLSKIPTLVLDDGTVIYDSPVICEYLDGLDGGPKLHPAEPKARLVALRRQALGDGFLDMLVLLRDERMRTHPSDVLKASAAVRKAAVLNSLDREADSLAATPFGIGHIAIGCALSYLDFRYTDEDWRQGHPRIASWHAAFAARPSVRATEPIDDA
;
A
#
# COMPACT_ATOMS: atom_id res chain seq x y z
N MET A 1 22.71 3.11 -2.76
CA MET A 1 23.28 2.05 -1.91
C MET A 1 24.04 2.57 -0.69
N GLN A 2 24.48 3.84 -0.74
CA GLN A 2 25.28 4.40 0.38
C GLN A 2 24.44 4.49 1.66
N ASP A 3 23.21 4.98 1.57
CA ASP A 3 22.35 5.20 2.73
C ASP A 3 21.38 4.06 3.05
N ASN A 4 21.01 3.27 2.05
CA ASN A 4 20.14 2.10 2.25
C ASN A 4 20.76 0.85 1.59
N PRO A 5 21.25 -0.12 2.35
CA PRO A 5 21.88 -1.33 1.81
C PRO A 5 20.89 -2.23 1.02
N LEU A 6 19.57 -2.07 1.24
CA LEU A 6 18.54 -2.78 0.47
C LEU A 6 18.35 -2.21 -0.93
N SER A 7 18.96 -1.03 -1.23
CA SER A 7 18.80 -0.33 -2.52
C SER A 7 17.34 -0.08 -2.91
N LYS A 8 16.50 0.17 -1.91
CA LYS A 8 15.06 0.43 -2.07
C LYS A 8 14.74 1.86 -1.65
N ILE A 9 13.71 2.41 -2.24
CA ILE A 9 13.04 3.64 -1.82
C ILE A 9 11.74 3.28 -1.07
N PRO A 10 11.30 4.14 -0.14
CA PRO A 10 11.92 5.38 0.30
C PRO A 10 13.08 5.18 1.29
N THR A 11 13.96 6.18 1.35
CA THR A 11 14.99 6.32 2.39
C THR A 11 14.95 7.78 2.87
N LEU A 12 14.86 7.98 4.18
CA LEU A 12 14.86 9.29 4.81
C LEU A 12 16.18 9.50 5.55
N VAL A 13 16.84 10.62 5.27
CA VAL A 13 18.06 11.06 5.99
C VAL A 13 17.69 12.28 6.80
N LEU A 14 17.92 12.24 8.11
CA LEU A 14 17.67 13.34 9.03
C LEU A 14 18.85 14.33 9.06
N ASP A 15 18.63 15.51 9.61
CA ASP A 15 19.66 16.58 9.69
C ASP A 15 20.89 16.15 10.49
N ASP A 16 20.75 15.25 11.45
CA ASP A 16 21.85 14.67 12.25
C ASP A 16 22.59 13.52 11.55
N GLY A 17 22.18 13.17 10.32
CA GLY A 17 22.73 12.07 9.54
C GLY A 17 22.12 10.69 9.83
N THR A 18 21.12 10.61 10.71
CA THR A 18 20.40 9.35 10.96
C THR A 18 19.65 8.94 9.71
N VAL A 19 19.82 7.68 9.29
CA VAL A 19 19.15 7.09 8.10
C VAL A 19 18.01 6.17 8.54
N ILE A 20 16.82 6.41 8.00
CA ILE A 20 15.60 5.64 8.31
C ILE A 20 15.07 5.01 7.01
N TYR A 21 14.79 3.73 7.04
CA TYR A 21 14.12 2.94 6.01
C TYR A 21 13.45 1.72 6.69
N ASP A 22 12.41 1.06 6.14
CA ASP A 22 11.68 1.43 4.93
C ASP A 22 10.45 2.29 5.23
N SER A 23 9.49 2.36 4.32
CA SER A 23 8.28 3.20 4.45
C SER A 23 7.51 3.00 5.76
N PRO A 24 7.31 1.79 6.33
CA PRO A 24 6.67 1.63 7.63
C PRO A 24 7.36 2.40 8.76
N VAL A 25 8.68 2.33 8.82
CA VAL A 25 9.48 3.01 9.86
C VAL A 25 9.46 4.53 9.65
N ILE A 26 9.57 4.97 8.40
CA ILE A 26 9.48 6.39 8.04
C ILE A 26 8.10 6.95 8.41
N CYS A 27 7.02 6.24 8.09
CA CYS A 27 5.67 6.68 8.42
C CYS A 27 5.43 6.76 9.94
N GLU A 28 5.96 5.83 10.72
CA GLU A 28 5.87 5.88 12.18
C GLU A 28 6.68 7.05 12.77
N TYR A 29 7.86 7.32 12.23
CA TYR A 29 8.65 8.47 12.59
C TYR A 29 7.91 9.79 12.29
N LEU A 30 7.39 9.95 11.08
CA LEU A 30 6.65 11.15 10.68
C LEU A 30 5.37 11.35 11.50
N ASP A 31 4.64 10.28 11.81
CA ASP A 31 3.46 10.31 12.67
C ASP A 31 3.79 10.77 14.10
N GLY A 32 5.05 10.61 14.52
CA GLY A 32 5.54 11.10 15.81
C GLY A 32 5.87 12.58 15.87
N LEU A 33 6.11 13.25 14.73
CA LEU A 33 6.69 14.60 14.69
C LEU A 33 5.73 15.72 15.10
N ASP A 34 4.44 15.56 14.85
CA ASP A 34 3.48 16.62 15.13
C ASP A 34 2.36 16.17 16.11
N GLY A 35 1.61 17.17 16.62
CA GLY A 35 0.46 16.96 17.50
C GLY A 35 -0.85 16.65 16.76
N GLY A 36 -0.81 16.40 15.44
CA GLY A 36 -1.99 16.11 14.63
C GLY A 36 -2.64 14.76 14.93
N PRO A 37 -3.72 14.42 14.20
CA PRO A 37 -4.37 13.12 14.33
C PRO A 37 -3.40 11.98 14.00
N LYS A 38 -3.20 11.08 14.95
CA LYS A 38 -2.25 9.97 14.79
C LYS A 38 -2.77 8.91 13.81
N LEU A 39 -1.89 8.50 12.90
CA LEU A 39 -2.15 7.41 11.95
C LEU A 39 -1.96 6.03 12.58
N HIS A 40 -1.12 5.95 13.62
CA HIS A 40 -0.91 4.75 14.42
C HIS A 40 -1.71 4.85 15.72
N PRO A 41 -2.75 4.02 15.92
CA PRO A 41 -3.55 4.05 17.16
C PRO A 41 -2.69 3.77 18.39
N ALA A 42 -2.98 4.48 19.50
CA ALA A 42 -2.33 4.22 20.78
C ALA A 42 -2.90 3.00 21.50
N GLU A 43 -4.19 2.68 21.29
CA GLU A 43 -4.85 1.51 21.91
C GLU A 43 -4.27 0.22 21.28
N PRO A 44 -3.78 -0.75 22.09
CA PRO A 44 -3.02 -1.91 21.58
C PRO A 44 -3.78 -2.77 20.57
N LYS A 45 -5.08 -3.03 20.77
CA LYS A 45 -5.87 -3.85 19.84
C LYS A 45 -6.11 -3.12 18.52
N ALA A 46 -6.43 -1.83 18.56
CA ALA A 46 -6.61 -1.01 17.38
C ALA A 46 -5.29 -0.87 16.62
N ARG A 47 -4.16 -0.70 17.34
CA ARG A 47 -2.82 -0.68 16.74
C ARG A 47 -2.48 -1.99 16.03
N LEU A 48 -2.76 -3.13 16.65
CA LEU A 48 -2.54 -4.44 16.02
C LEU A 48 -3.32 -4.58 14.70
N VAL A 49 -4.59 -4.14 14.68
CA VAL A 49 -5.41 -4.15 13.46
C VAL A 49 -4.81 -3.22 12.39
N ALA A 50 -4.40 -2.01 12.77
CA ALA A 50 -3.81 -1.03 11.84
C ALA A 50 -2.50 -1.57 11.23
N LEU A 51 -1.61 -2.14 12.04
CA LEU A 51 -0.34 -2.73 11.59
C LEU A 51 -0.56 -3.97 10.71
N ARG A 52 -1.53 -4.82 11.02
CA ARG A 52 -1.89 -5.97 10.16
C ARG A 52 -2.39 -5.50 8.79
N ARG A 53 -3.22 -4.44 8.75
CA ARG A 53 -3.69 -3.82 7.50
C ARG A 53 -2.55 -3.19 6.72
N GLN A 54 -1.63 -2.51 7.42
CA GLN A 54 -0.42 -1.98 6.80
C GLN A 54 0.41 -3.09 6.18
N ALA A 55 0.71 -4.15 6.93
CA ALA A 55 1.48 -5.29 6.42
C ALA A 55 0.80 -5.98 5.21
N LEU A 56 -0.55 -6.02 5.19
CA LEU A 56 -1.29 -6.55 4.04
C LEU A 56 -1.14 -5.62 2.82
N GLY A 57 -1.28 -4.32 2.99
CA GLY A 57 -1.15 -3.33 1.91
C GLY A 57 0.26 -3.29 1.34
N ASP A 58 1.26 -3.19 2.21
CA ASP A 58 2.67 -3.14 1.81
C ASP A 58 3.11 -4.44 1.11
N GLY A 59 2.78 -5.61 1.70
CA GLY A 59 3.09 -6.90 1.09
C GLY A 59 2.35 -7.15 -0.23
N PHE A 60 1.14 -6.59 -0.38
CA PHE A 60 0.42 -6.63 -1.64
C PHE A 60 1.10 -5.75 -2.69
N LEU A 61 1.48 -4.55 -2.33
CA LEU A 61 2.20 -3.62 -3.21
C LEU A 61 3.55 -4.19 -3.66
N ASP A 62 4.34 -4.75 -2.74
CA ASP A 62 5.61 -5.41 -3.06
C ASP A 62 5.42 -6.53 -4.10
N MET A 63 4.38 -7.35 -3.89
CA MET A 63 4.05 -8.42 -4.84
C MET A 63 3.68 -7.86 -6.22
N LEU A 64 2.92 -6.76 -6.27
CA LEU A 64 2.53 -6.12 -7.53
C LEU A 64 3.74 -5.52 -8.27
N VAL A 65 4.66 -4.89 -7.54
CA VAL A 65 5.91 -4.37 -8.12
C VAL A 65 6.73 -5.50 -8.75
N LEU A 66 6.95 -6.59 -8.01
CA LEU A 66 7.66 -7.76 -8.53
C LEU A 66 6.98 -8.40 -9.74
N LEU A 67 5.64 -8.47 -9.73
CA LEU A 67 4.89 -8.99 -10.86
C LEU A 67 5.00 -8.07 -12.09
N ARG A 68 5.01 -6.74 -11.89
CA ARG A 68 5.24 -5.79 -12.98
C ARG A 68 6.59 -6.02 -13.62
N ASP A 69 7.65 -6.13 -12.82
CA ASP A 69 9.00 -6.39 -13.31
C ASP A 69 9.05 -7.72 -14.06
N GLU A 70 8.38 -8.76 -13.57
CA GLU A 70 8.30 -10.06 -14.24
C GLU A 70 7.57 -9.97 -15.59
N ARG A 71 6.50 -9.17 -15.70
CA ARG A 71 5.77 -8.93 -16.95
C ARG A 71 6.63 -8.26 -18.02
N MET A 72 7.60 -7.45 -17.61
CA MET A 72 8.51 -6.71 -18.52
C MET A 72 9.72 -7.53 -18.97
N ARG A 73 9.91 -8.74 -18.46
CA ARG A 73 11.04 -9.60 -18.87
C ARG A 73 10.87 -10.12 -20.28
N THR A 74 11.98 -10.35 -20.95
CA THR A 74 12.01 -10.99 -22.27
C THR A 74 11.41 -12.41 -22.26
N HIS A 75 11.58 -13.11 -21.13
CA HIS A 75 11.03 -14.46 -20.90
C HIS A 75 10.37 -14.52 -19.53
N PRO A 76 9.10 -14.06 -19.41
CA PRO A 76 8.38 -14.08 -18.16
C PRO A 76 8.06 -15.51 -17.70
N SER A 77 8.15 -15.76 -16.39
CA SER A 77 7.82 -17.06 -15.80
C SER A 77 6.31 -17.22 -15.63
N ASP A 78 5.71 -18.19 -16.31
CA ASP A 78 4.29 -18.49 -16.18
C ASP A 78 3.94 -19.01 -14.77
N VAL A 79 4.86 -19.68 -14.11
CA VAL A 79 4.69 -20.15 -12.72
C VAL A 79 4.59 -18.96 -11.75
N LEU A 80 5.45 -17.96 -11.90
CA LEU A 80 5.39 -16.75 -11.07
C LEU A 80 4.11 -15.95 -11.34
N LYS A 81 3.74 -15.78 -12.60
CA LYS A 81 2.48 -15.11 -12.99
C LYS A 81 1.26 -15.80 -12.41
N ALA A 82 1.16 -17.13 -12.54
CA ALA A 82 0.07 -17.92 -11.99
C ALA A 82 0.01 -17.82 -10.46
N SER A 83 1.15 -17.93 -9.77
CA SER A 83 1.24 -17.79 -8.31
C SER A 83 0.81 -16.38 -7.86
N ALA A 84 1.23 -15.33 -8.57
CA ALA A 84 0.83 -13.96 -8.26
C ALA A 84 -0.66 -13.72 -8.49
N ALA A 85 -1.25 -14.29 -9.54
CA ALA A 85 -2.69 -14.19 -9.81
C ALA A 85 -3.53 -14.80 -8.67
N VAL A 86 -3.15 -15.98 -8.17
CA VAL A 86 -3.82 -16.61 -7.02
C VAL A 86 -3.74 -15.74 -5.77
N ARG A 87 -2.56 -15.20 -5.45
CA ARG A 87 -2.37 -14.32 -4.29
C ARG A 87 -3.13 -13.02 -4.44
N LYS A 88 -3.12 -12.40 -5.63
CA LYS A 88 -3.87 -11.18 -5.91
C LYS A 88 -5.36 -11.40 -5.66
N ALA A 89 -5.94 -12.47 -6.18
CA ALA A 89 -7.33 -12.83 -5.96
C ALA A 89 -7.63 -13.04 -4.46
N ALA A 90 -6.76 -13.72 -3.74
CA ALA A 90 -6.92 -13.94 -2.29
C ALA A 90 -6.90 -12.64 -1.49
N VAL A 91 -5.99 -11.70 -1.82
CA VAL A 91 -5.91 -10.38 -1.18
C VAL A 91 -7.17 -9.57 -1.47
N LEU A 92 -7.59 -9.45 -2.75
CA LEU A 92 -8.77 -8.69 -3.13
C LEU A 92 -10.04 -9.25 -2.47
N ASN A 93 -10.23 -10.56 -2.46
CA ASN A 93 -11.33 -11.21 -1.74
C ASN A 93 -11.29 -10.93 -0.22
N SER A 94 -10.10 -10.89 0.38
CA SER A 94 -9.96 -10.56 1.81
C SER A 94 -10.31 -9.11 2.08
N LEU A 95 -9.83 -8.19 1.25
CA LEU A 95 -10.13 -6.76 1.36
C LEU A 95 -11.61 -6.47 1.15
N ASP A 96 -12.27 -7.14 0.18
CA ASP A 96 -13.70 -6.97 -0.05
C ASP A 96 -14.54 -7.39 1.17
N ARG A 97 -14.18 -8.50 1.83
CA ARG A 97 -14.82 -8.91 3.10
C ARG A 97 -14.55 -7.95 4.24
N GLU A 98 -13.42 -7.28 4.26
CA GLU A 98 -13.02 -6.37 5.34
C GLU A 98 -13.46 -4.90 5.09
N ALA A 99 -14.02 -4.59 3.93
CA ALA A 99 -14.32 -3.23 3.49
C ALA A 99 -15.19 -2.43 4.47
N ASP A 100 -16.23 -3.04 5.06
CA ASP A 100 -17.09 -2.36 6.04
C ASP A 100 -16.33 -2.03 7.33
N SER A 101 -15.45 -2.93 7.77
CA SER A 101 -14.60 -2.67 8.94
C SER A 101 -13.56 -1.59 8.65
N LEU A 102 -13.04 -1.52 7.43
CA LEU A 102 -12.19 -0.40 6.99
C LEU A 102 -12.97 0.91 7.03
N ALA A 103 -14.18 0.95 6.50
CA ALA A 103 -15.01 2.16 6.49
C ALA A 103 -15.40 2.64 7.89
N ALA A 104 -15.60 1.71 8.83
CA ALA A 104 -16.06 2.00 10.20
C ALA A 104 -14.93 2.39 11.16
N THR A 105 -13.65 2.18 10.82
CA THR A 105 -12.53 2.51 11.71
C THR A 105 -11.94 3.89 11.38
N PRO A 106 -11.36 4.61 12.37
CA PRO A 106 -10.66 5.86 12.11
C PRO A 106 -9.57 5.70 11.06
N PHE A 107 -9.43 6.70 10.19
CA PHE A 107 -8.42 6.71 9.15
C PHE A 107 -7.01 6.65 9.76
N GLY A 108 -6.17 5.76 9.27
CA GLY A 108 -4.83 5.54 9.79
C GLY A 108 -3.94 4.81 8.79
N ILE A 109 -2.78 4.37 9.25
CA ILE A 109 -1.72 3.82 8.41
C ILE A 109 -2.16 2.61 7.56
N GLY A 110 -3.00 1.74 8.12
CA GLY A 110 -3.53 0.59 7.38
C GLY A 110 -4.43 0.98 6.20
N HIS A 111 -5.16 2.12 6.31
CA HIS A 111 -5.95 2.65 5.19
C HIS A 111 -5.06 3.18 4.09
N ILE A 112 -3.96 3.87 4.47
CA ILE A 112 -2.98 4.41 3.51
C ILE A 112 -2.34 3.26 2.74
N ALA A 113 -1.80 2.26 3.42
CA ALA A 113 -1.12 1.13 2.78
C ALA A 113 -2.04 0.37 1.81
N ILE A 114 -3.28 0.04 2.23
CA ILE A 114 -4.26 -0.64 1.36
C ILE A 114 -4.65 0.27 0.19
N GLY A 115 -4.92 1.56 0.44
CA GLY A 115 -5.31 2.50 -0.58
C GLY A 115 -4.23 2.70 -1.64
N CYS A 116 -2.96 2.83 -1.23
CA CYS A 116 -1.82 2.93 -2.13
C CYS A 116 -1.67 1.68 -3.01
N ALA A 117 -1.84 0.47 -2.42
CA ALA A 117 -1.76 -0.77 -3.19
C ALA A 117 -2.86 -0.89 -4.25
N LEU A 118 -4.10 -0.49 -3.92
CA LEU A 118 -5.21 -0.47 -4.88
C LEU A 118 -5.04 0.62 -5.94
N SER A 119 -4.53 1.80 -5.57
CA SER A 119 -4.20 2.86 -6.53
C SER A 119 -3.06 2.43 -7.48
N TYR A 120 -2.12 1.63 -7.00
CA TYR A 120 -1.08 1.06 -7.85
C TYR A 120 -1.63 0.07 -8.90
N LEU A 121 -2.68 -0.69 -8.56
CA LEU A 121 -3.40 -1.50 -9.55
C LEU A 121 -4.01 -0.62 -10.65
N ASP A 122 -4.65 0.48 -10.29
CA ASP A 122 -5.22 1.42 -11.26
C ASP A 122 -4.14 2.05 -12.15
N PHE A 123 -2.98 2.34 -11.57
CA PHE A 123 -1.88 3.00 -12.27
C PHE A 123 -1.08 2.07 -13.21
N ARG A 124 -0.83 0.83 -12.81
CA ARG A 124 0.09 -0.08 -13.52
C ARG A 124 -0.57 -1.31 -14.16
N TYR A 125 -1.82 -1.59 -13.82
CA TYR A 125 -2.55 -2.77 -14.29
C TYR A 125 -3.87 -2.35 -14.96
N THR A 126 -3.78 -1.36 -15.86
CA THR A 126 -4.93 -0.79 -16.57
C THR A 126 -5.64 -1.78 -17.50
N ASP A 127 -4.99 -2.88 -17.81
CA ASP A 127 -5.52 -4.03 -18.56
C ASP A 127 -6.38 -4.97 -17.70
N GLU A 128 -6.46 -4.73 -16.39
CA GLU A 128 -7.20 -5.58 -15.44
C GLU A 128 -8.25 -4.76 -14.67
N ASP A 129 -9.49 -5.21 -14.69
CA ASP A 129 -10.54 -4.64 -13.82
C ASP A 129 -10.61 -5.41 -12.50
N TRP A 130 -9.81 -4.99 -11.53
CA TRP A 130 -9.78 -5.58 -10.19
C TRP A 130 -11.08 -5.35 -9.39
N ARG A 131 -11.94 -4.40 -9.81
CA ARG A 131 -13.21 -4.09 -9.15
C ARG A 131 -14.28 -5.13 -9.45
N GLN A 132 -14.14 -5.81 -10.58
CA GLN A 132 -15.05 -6.90 -10.93
C GLN A 132 -14.99 -8.01 -9.87
N GLY A 133 -16.13 -8.28 -9.26
CA GLY A 133 -16.24 -9.26 -8.16
C GLY A 133 -15.90 -8.72 -6.76
N HIS A 134 -15.44 -7.45 -6.64
CA HIS A 134 -15.05 -6.85 -5.37
C HIS A 134 -15.72 -5.48 -5.13
N PRO A 135 -17.08 -5.40 -5.14
CA PRO A 135 -17.79 -4.11 -5.14
C PRO A 135 -17.63 -3.32 -3.85
N ARG A 136 -17.43 -3.99 -2.71
CA ARG A 136 -17.35 -3.34 -1.40
C ARG A 136 -16.02 -2.60 -1.26
N ILE A 137 -14.90 -3.26 -1.57
CA ILE A 137 -13.58 -2.60 -1.52
C ILE A 137 -13.43 -1.60 -2.66
N ALA A 138 -14.08 -1.78 -3.81
CA ALA A 138 -14.13 -0.79 -4.87
C ALA A 138 -14.80 0.50 -4.42
N SER A 139 -15.95 0.41 -3.72
CA SER A 139 -16.64 1.57 -3.14
C SER A 139 -15.79 2.27 -2.08
N TRP A 140 -15.14 1.51 -1.20
CA TRP A 140 -14.22 2.05 -0.20
C TRP A 140 -13.04 2.79 -0.86
N HIS A 141 -12.44 2.20 -1.89
CA HIS A 141 -11.30 2.80 -2.60
C HIS A 141 -11.71 4.11 -3.32
N ALA A 142 -12.90 4.18 -3.87
CA ALA A 142 -13.41 5.41 -4.47
C ALA A 142 -13.48 6.56 -3.44
N ALA A 143 -13.92 6.27 -2.21
CA ALA A 143 -13.91 7.24 -1.10
C ALA A 143 -12.48 7.60 -0.65
N PHE A 144 -11.56 6.63 -0.62
CA PHE A 144 -10.15 6.87 -0.34
C PHE A 144 -9.52 7.80 -1.39
N ALA A 145 -9.69 7.50 -2.68
CA ALA A 145 -9.15 8.28 -3.78
C ALA A 145 -9.70 9.73 -3.84
N ALA A 146 -10.90 9.97 -3.31
CA ALA A 146 -11.49 11.30 -3.25
C ALA A 146 -10.86 12.21 -2.17
N ARG A 147 -10.03 11.69 -1.26
CA ARG A 147 -9.39 12.46 -0.19
C ARG A 147 -8.42 13.50 -0.78
N PRO A 148 -8.38 14.73 -0.23
CA PRO A 148 -7.49 15.78 -0.72
C PRO A 148 -6.00 15.37 -0.73
N SER A 149 -5.53 14.67 0.32
CA SER A 149 -4.16 14.20 0.42
C SER A 149 -3.82 13.17 -0.65
N VAL A 150 -4.74 12.25 -0.99
CA VAL A 150 -4.54 11.24 -2.03
C VAL A 150 -4.47 11.89 -3.40
N ARG A 151 -5.39 12.82 -3.69
CA ARG A 151 -5.38 13.56 -4.96
C ARG A 151 -4.10 14.39 -5.16
N ALA A 152 -3.57 14.97 -4.06
CA ALA A 152 -2.36 15.78 -4.11
C ALA A 152 -1.08 14.96 -4.35
N THR A 153 -1.13 13.64 -4.14
CA THR A 153 0.00 12.72 -4.26
C THR A 153 -0.27 11.56 -5.24
N GLU A 154 -1.24 11.74 -6.12
CA GLU A 154 -1.58 10.75 -7.14
C GLU A 154 -0.36 10.52 -8.06
N PRO A 155 0.03 9.25 -8.30
CA PRO A 155 1.17 8.96 -9.16
C PRO A 155 0.87 9.37 -10.60
N ILE A 156 1.82 10.05 -11.21
CA ILE A 156 1.81 10.42 -12.63
C ILE A 156 2.99 9.73 -13.32
N ASP A 157 2.81 9.30 -14.57
CA ASP A 157 3.94 8.86 -15.38
C ASP A 157 4.70 10.10 -15.83
N ASP A 158 5.92 10.24 -15.34
CA ASP A 158 6.89 11.15 -15.93
C ASP A 158 7.36 10.51 -17.25
N ALA A 159 6.79 10.97 -18.35
CA ALA A 159 7.12 10.50 -19.70
C ALA A 159 8.53 10.93 -20.13
#